data_0a1b7d38ffaae9976cef0af0c4ad8f2c
#
_entry.id   0a1b7d38ffaae9976cef0af0c4ad8f2c
#
_cell.length_a   1.000
_cell.length_b   1.000
_cell.length_c   1.000
_cell.angle_alpha   90.00
_cell.angle_beta   90.00
_cell.angle_gamma   90.00
#
_symmetry.space_group_name_H-M   'P 1'
#
loop_
_entity.id
_entity.type
_entity.pdbx_description
1 polymer ?
#
loop_
_entity_poly.entity_id
_entity_poly.type
_entity_poly.pdbx_seq_one_letter_code
_entity_poly.pdbx_strand_id
1 'polypeptide(L)'
;MSTPTTSNVRTALVIGGGIAGPVVAAALLKAGIQATVYEAYPTLTEGIGGGLALAPNGLAALSVIGADDAVRALATPAAGTVMAVGENTRRLPNLADVEPLQIVGRGDLHRVLHDRAVEAGVRFEYGKRLVAADEDPNSVTGRFEDGSTASADVLVGADGVRSTVRTLIDPQAPAAGYTGLLGFQGYLDASPDLDPEPGVMTFAFGKRAYYLFWKMADGRVTWGANLPSKKYMSLTDARAIRAEQWLRTLRETYAGDLPGELLAYRTTAENLDITGAIHIMPPVPHWHRGRMVLVGDAVHAPSNSTGQGASLAIESSIQLARCLRDLPDPTSAFSAYERLRRERVERITKRGARTNSAKTPGPVGRKAMHALMPIFFKVMNIEKVMGREQRYQIDWDAPALDGTSAGG
;
A
#
# COMPACT_ATOMS: atom_id res chain seq x y z
N MET A 1 -40.45 0.18 5.36
CA MET A 1 -39.23 0.53 6.12
C MET A 1 -38.73 -0.76 6.77
N SER A 2 -37.75 -1.44 6.17
CA SER A 2 -37.18 -2.65 6.76
C SER A 2 -36.34 -2.22 7.96
N THR A 3 -36.60 -2.78 9.12
CA THR A 3 -35.75 -2.63 10.32
C THR A 3 -34.32 -3.00 9.94
N PRO A 4 -33.30 -2.20 10.30
CA PRO A 4 -31.92 -2.56 10.05
C PRO A 4 -31.63 -3.89 10.79
N THR A 5 -31.24 -4.89 10.03
CA THR A 5 -30.84 -6.20 10.57
C THR A 5 -29.53 -5.96 11.29
N THR A 6 -29.54 -5.99 12.62
CA THR A 6 -28.32 -5.82 13.42
C THR A 6 -27.40 -7.03 13.18
N SER A 7 -26.17 -6.75 12.77
CA SER A 7 -25.12 -7.78 12.62
C SER A 7 -24.98 -8.63 13.90
N ASN A 8 -24.75 -9.93 13.73
CA ASN A 8 -24.45 -10.82 14.84
C ASN A 8 -22.97 -10.74 15.30
N VAL A 9 -22.11 -10.01 14.58
CA VAL A 9 -20.69 -9.82 14.92
C VAL A 9 -20.56 -8.71 15.96
N ARG A 10 -19.91 -9.02 17.09
CA ARG A 10 -19.66 -8.09 18.19
C ARG A 10 -18.18 -7.88 18.45
N THR A 11 -17.35 -8.88 18.10
CA THR A 11 -15.91 -8.88 18.41
C THR A 11 -15.10 -9.33 17.20
N ALA A 12 -13.90 -8.78 17.06
CA ALA A 12 -12.96 -9.09 15.97
C ALA A 12 -11.52 -9.18 16.46
N LEU A 13 -10.80 -10.23 16.03
CA LEU A 13 -9.34 -10.28 16.07
C LEU A 13 -8.80 -9.67 14.78
N VAL A 14 -7.96 -8.66 14.87
CA VAL A 14 -7.27 -8.07 13.70
C VAL A 14 -5.80 -8.46 13.77
N ILE A 15 -5.32 -9.22 12.80
CA ILE A 15 -3.96 -9.72 12.77
C ILE A 15 -3.10 -8.82 11.88
N GLY A 16 -2.10 -8.16 12.48
CA GLY A 16 -1.18 -7.21 11.86
C GLY A 16 -1.53 -5.75 12.14
N GLY A 17 -0.57 -5.01 12.68
CA GLY A 17 -0.67 -3.60 13.07
C GLY A 17 -0.17 -2.61 12.02
N GLY A 18 0.00 -3.01 10.74
CA GLY A 18 0.46 -2.12 9.64
C GLY A 18 -0.58 -1.07 9.24
N ILE A 19 -0.66 -0.70 7.96
CA ILE A 19 -1.61 0.32 7.47
C ILE A 19 -3.06 -0.15 7.60
N ALA A 20 -3.37 -1.39 7.17
CA ALA A 20 -4.75 -1.88 7.13
C ALA A 20 -5.31 -2.19 8.53
N GLY A 21 -4.49 -2.71 9.45
CA GLY A 21 -4.92 -3.16 10.78
C GLY A 21 -5.56 -2.05 11.62
N PRO A 22 -4.87 -0.95 11.90
CA PRO A 22 -5.44 0.18 12.63
C PRO A 22 -6.70 0.74 11.98
N VAL A 23 -6.71 0.84 10.64
CA VAL A 23 -7.86 1.38 9.88
C VAL A 23 -9.07 0.46 10.00
N VAL A 24 -8.91 -0.85 9.80
CA VAL A 24 -10.04 -1.78 9.92
C VAL A 24 -10.55 -1.87 11.35
N ALA A 25 -9.65 -1.85 12.34
CA ALA A 25 -10.04 -1.89 13.74
C ALA A 25 -10.83 -0.64 14.18
N ALA A 26 -10.37 0.56 13.78
CA ALA A 26 -11.10 1.80 14.03
C ALA A 26 -12.47 1.85 13.32
N ALA A 27 -12.53 1.36 12.08
CA ALA A 27 -13.78 1.29 11.32
C ALA A 27 -14.77 0.25 11.91
N LEU A 28 -14.28 -0.89 12.40
CA LEU A 28 -15.07 -1.89 13.12
C LEU A 28 -15.63 -1.30 14.42
N LEU A 29 -14.82 -0.59 15.17
CA LEU A 29 -15.27 0.07 16.40
C LEU A 29 -16.37 1.11 16.10
N LYS A 30 -16.22 1.91 15.03
CA LYS A 30 -17.26 2.82 14.54
C LYS A 30 -18.54 2.07 14.12
N ALA A 31 -18.42 0.85 13.64
CA ALA A 31 -19.55 -0.04 13.31
C ALA A 31 -20.19 -0.71 14.56
N GLY A 32 -19.68 -0.45 15.78
CA GLY A 32 -20.15 -1.07 17.03
C GLY A 32 -19.55 -2.45 17.31
N ILE A 33 -18.48 -2.82 16.60
CA ILE A 33 -17.79 -4.11 16.74
C ILE A 33 -16.47 -3.88 17.47
N GLN A 34 -16.28 -4.50 18.63
CA GLN A 34 -15.05 -4.41 19.42
C GLN A 34 -13.91 -5.12 18.68
N ALA A 35 -12.80 -4.41 18.45
CA ALA A 35 -11.65 -4.96 17.75
C ALA A 35 -10.39 -4.86 18.61
N THR A 36 -9.57 -5.92 18.57
CA THR A 36 -8.22 -5.92 19.14
C THR A 36 -7.23 -6.25 18.03
N VAL A 37 -6.18 -5.43 17.91
CA VAL A 37 -5.11 -5.63 16.93
C VAL A 37 -3.96 -6.41 17.58
N TYR A 38 -3.53 -7.49 16.95
CA TYR A 38 -2.42 -8.34 17.35
C TYR A 38 -1.26 -8.15 16.38
N GLU A 39 -0.18 -7.54 16.87
CA GLU A 39 1.02 -7.24 16.06
C GLU A 39 2.16 -8.19 16.43
N ALA A 40 2.80 -8.75 15.41
CA ALA A 40 3.88 -9.72 15.57
C ALA A 40 5.16 -9.12 16.15
N TYR A 41 5.41 -7.84 15.91
CA TYR A 41 6.58 -7.13 16.45
C TYR A 41 6.33 -6.64 17.88
N PRO A 42 7.39 -6.53 18.71
CA PRO A 42 7.25 -6.15 20.13
C PRO A 42 6.92 -4.67 20.35
N THR A 43 7.10 -3.84 19.36
CA THR A 43 6.84 -2.40 19.42
C THR A 43 6.27 -1.91 18.08
N LEU A 44 5.69 -0.71 18.10
CA LEU A 44 5.37 0.00 16.87
C LEU A 44 6.65 0.17 16.04
N THR A 45 6.64 -0.31 14.81
CA THR A 45 7.78 -0.17 13.89
C THR A 45 7.86 1.27 13.37
N GLU A 46 8.53 2.13 14.14
CA GLU A 46 8.79 3.51 13.73
C GLU A 46 9.86 3.57 12.64
N GLY A 47 9.68 4.46 11.67
CA GLY A 47 10.71 4.82 10.69
C GLY A 47 11.05 3.77 9.64
N ILE A 48 10.33 2.65 9.55
CA ILE A 48 10.59 1.64 8.52
C ILE A 48 9.83 1.98 7.24
N GLY A 49 10.57 2.27 6.20
CA GLY A 49 10.06 2.48 4.85
C GLY A 49 10.03 3.94 4.44
N GLY A 50 10.08 4.13 3.15
CA GLY A 50 10.18 5.42 2.52
C GLY A 50 8.89 6.21 2.47
N GLY A 51 8.94 7.30 1.70
CA GLY A 51 7.75 8.07 1.37
C GLY A 51 6.82 7.30 0.44
N LEU A 52 5.54 7.59 0.56
CA LEU A 52 4.50 7.13 -0.35
C LEU A 52 3.60 8.30 -0.75
N ALA A 53 2.89 8.14 -1.85
CA ALA A 53 1.82 9.04 -2.22
C ALA A 53 0.47 8.40 -1.87
N LEU A 54 -0.26 9.01 -0.95
CA LEU A 54 -1.63 8.62 -0.63
C LEU A 54 -2.57 9.31 -1.61
N ALA A 55 -3.37 8.53 -2.31
CA ALA A 55 -4.29 9.04 -3.30
C ALA A 55 -5.59 9.58 -2.67
N PRO A 56 -6.32 10.49 -3.35
CA PRO A 56 -7.56 11.09 -2.86
C PRO A 56 -8.61 10.10 -2.39
N ASN A 57 -8.74 8.97 -3.09
CA ASN A 57 -9.63 7.89 -2.69
C ASN A 57 -9.27 7.26 -1.34
N GLY A 58 -7.96 7.19 -1.02
CA GLY A 58 -7.51 6.74 0.29
C GLY A 58 -7.81 7.76 1.40
N LEU A 59 -7.61 9.05 1.12
CA LEU A 59 -7.98 10.13 2.05
C LEU A 59 -9.49 10.19 2.30
N ALA A 60 -10.29 10.11 1.24
CA ALA A 60 -11.74 10.05 1.36
C ALA A 60 -12.20 8.85 2.21
N ALA A 61 -11.53 7.71 2.11
CA ALA A 61 -11.83 6.58 2.97
C ALA A 61 -11.37 6.80 4.43
N LEU A 62 -10.25 7.52 4.66
CA LEU A 62 -9.77 7.86 6.01
C LEU A 62 -10.71 8.84 6.74
N SER A 63 -11.44 9.70 6.04
CA SER A 63 -12.39 10.62 6.67
C SER A 63 -13.48 9.88 7.45
N VAL A 64 -13.80 8.65 7.05
CA VAL A 64 -14.76 7.80 7.77
C VAL A 64 -14.36 7.57 9.23
N ILE A 65 -13.06 7.43 9.49
CA ILE A 65 -12.50 7.26 10.85
C ILE A 65 -11.91 8.55 11.42
N GLY A 66 -12.02 9.68 10.70
CA GLY A 66 -11.50 10.97 11.11
C GLY A 66 -9.98 11.06 11.18
N ALA A 67 -9.27 10.32 10.30
CA ALA A 67 -7.80 10.30 10.24
C ALA A 67 -7.23 11.16 9.09
N ASP A 68 -8.05 11.64 8.19
CA ASP A 68 -7.64 12.35 6.97
C ASP A 68 -6.97 13.69 7.24
N ASP A 69 -7.50 14.50 8.18
CA ASP A 69 -6.91 15.81 8.53
C ASP A 69 -5.53 15.66 9.19
N ALA A 70 -5.37 14.68 10.07
CA ALA A 70 -4.07 14.39 10.69
C ALA A 70 -3.03 13.94 9.65
N VAL A 71 -3.45 13.18 8.64
CA VAL A 71 -2.58 12.80 7.51
C VAL A 71 -2.23 14.03 6.67
N ARG A 72 -3.20 14.91 6.33
CA ARG A 72 -2.93 16.15 5.58
C ARG A 72 -1.94 17.06 6.30
N ALA A 73 -2.03 17.14 7.63
CA ALA A 73 -1.13 17.97 8.44
C ALA A 73 0.35 17.55 8.35
N LEU A 74 0.63 16.28 8.08
CA LEU A 74 1.99 15.74 7.95
C LEU A 74 2.43 15.54 6.50
N ALA A 75 1.50 15.62 5.55
CA ALA A 75 1.77 15.36 4.15
C ALA A 75 2.11 16.63 3.38
N THR A 76 2.78 16.46 2.25
CA THR A 76 2.97 17.52 1.24
C THR A 76 2.04 17.24 0.07
N PRO A 77 1.13 18.17 -0.29
CA PRO A 77 0.31 18.02 -1.49
C PRO A 77 1.19 17.91 -2.74
N ALA A 78 0.93 16.95 -3.61
CA ALA A 78 1.65 16.80 -4.86
C ALA A 78 1.24 17.92 -5.84
N ALA A 79 2.16 18.84 -6.14
CA ALA A 79 1.95 19.91 -7.12
C ALA A 79 1.95 19.39 -8.56
N GLY A 80 2.42 18.17 -8.80
CA GLY A 80 2.42 17.53 -10.10
C GLY A 80 3.26 16.26 -10.15
N THR A 81 3.17 15.61 -11.30
CA THR A 81 3.97 14.41 -11.61
C THR A 81 4.74 14.65 -12.88
N VAL A 82 6.03 14.32 -12.87
CA VAL A 82 6.91 14.34 -14.05
C VAL A 82 7.31 12.92 -14.39
N MET A 83 7.15 12.55 -15.65
CA MET A 83 7.69 11.31 -16.21
C MET A 83 8.94 11.66 -17.02
N ALA A 84 10.05 10.97 -16.75
CA ALA A 84 11.32 11.18 -17.42
C ALA A 84 11.82 9.89 -18.09
N VAL A 85 12.29 10.01 -19.34
CA VAL A 85 12.97 8.95 -20.09
C VAL A 85 14.22 9.54 -20.72
N GLY A 86 15.38 9.32 -20.10
CA GLY A 86 16.59 10.06 -20.41
C GLY A 86 16.37 11.56 -20.19
N GLU A 87 16.74 12.38 -21.17
CA GLU A 87 16.57 13.84 -21.12
C GLU A 87 15.13 14.31 -21.42
N ASN A 88 14.30 13.43 -21.95
CA ASN A 88 12.90 13.77 -22.28
C ASN A 88 12.04 13.71 -21.01
N THR A 89 11.52 14.85 -20.61
CA THR A 89 10.62 14.99 -19.47
C THR A 89 9.24 15.44 -19.91
N ARG A 90 8.21 14.94 -19.25
CA ARG A 90 6.84 15.41 -19.42
C ARG A 90 6.13 15.54 -18.11
N ARG A 91 5.64 16.75 -17.83
CA ARG A 91 4.72 16.99 -16.71
C ARG A 91 3.33 16.47 -17.06
N LEU A 92 2.77 15.67 -16.19
CA LEU A 92 1.40 15.20 -16.28
C LEU A 92 0.52 16.16 -15.51
N PRO A 93 -0.63 16.57 -16.06
CA PRO A 93 -1.55 17.44 -15.34
C PRO A 93 -2.13 16.70 -14.14
N ASN A 94 -2.42 17.44 -13.08
CA ASN A 94 -3.28 16.95 -12.00
C ASN A 94 -4.69 16.74 -12.55
N LEU A 95 -5.44 15.83 -11.94
CA LEU A 95 -6.86 15.66 -12.26
C LEU A 95 -7.63 16.89 -11.81
N ALA A 96 -8.56 17.37 -12.64
CA ALA A 96 -9.51 18.37 -12.25
C ALA A 96 -10.50 17.79 -11.22
N ASP A 97 -11.01 18.62 -10.33
CA ASP A 97 -12.04 18.27 -9.32
C ASP A 97 -11.66 17.17 -8.33
N VAL A 98 -10.36 16.86 -8.22
CA VAL A 98 -9.83 15.86 -7.30
C VAL A 98 -8.71 16.49 -6.48
N GLU A 99 -8.73 16.26 -5.18
CA GLU A 99 -7.63 16.66 -4.29
C GLU A 99 -6.29 16.06 -4.79
N PRO A 100 -5.16 16.78 -4.70
CA PRO A 100 -3.87 16.23 -5.09
C PRO A 100 -3.47 15.05 -4.20
N LEU A 101 -2.65 14.16 -4.76
CA LEU A 101 -1.97 13.11 -3.98
C LEU A 101 -1.26 13.74 -2.77
N GLN A 102 -1.28 13.07 -1.64
CA GLN A 102 -0.56 13.51 -0.44
C GLN A 102 0.72 12.70 -0.28
N ILE A 103 1.86 13.38 -0.36
CA ILE A 103 3.18 12.77 -0.17
C ILE A 103 3.45 12.73 1.33
N VAL A 104 3.58 11.54 1.89
CA VAL A 104 3.76 11.34 3.33
C VAL A 104 4.81 10.25 3.61
N GLY A 105 5.53 10.37 4.69
CA GLY A 105 6.40 9.31 5.21
C GLY A 105 5.56 8.08 5.58
N ARG A 106 6.01 6.87 5.20
CA ARG A 106 5.27 5.65 5.54
C ARG A 106 5.16 5.44 7.05
N GLY A 107 6.23 5.76 7.79
CA GLY A 107 6.24 5.70 9.26
C GLY A 107 5.27 6.72 9.87
N ASP A 108 5.22 7.94 9.32
CA ASP A 108 4.30 8.98 9.80
C ASP A 108 2.84 8.61 9.54
N LEU A 109 2.53 8.11 8.35
CA LEU A 109 1.18 7.59 8.07
C LEU A 109 0.81 6.46 9.03
N HIS A 110 1.72 5.50 9.26
CA HIS A 110 1.48 4.39 10.18
C HIS A 110 1.20 4.89 11.60
N ARG A 111 2.01 5.82 12.11
CA ARG A 111 1.83 6.42 13.44
C ARG A 111 0.49 7.11 13.56
N VAL A 112 0.11 7.97 12.61
CA VAL A 112 -1.20 8.66 12.61
C VAL A 112 -2.36 7.66 12.66
N LEU A 113 -2.30 6.62 11.85
CA LEU A 113 -3.37 5.61 11.81
C LEU A 113 -3.46 4.80 13.09
N HIS A 114 -2.30 4.45 13.68
CA HIS A 114 -2.22 3.79 14.97
C HIS A 114 -2.80 4.67 16.09
N ASP A 115 -2.31 5.90 16.21
CA ASP A 115 -2.73 6.84 17.25
C ASP A 115 -4.22 7.13 17.17
N ARG A 116 -4.74 7.32 15.95
CA ARG A 116 -6.18 7.52 15.72
C ARG A 116 -7.00 6.30 16.14
N ALA A 117 -6.50 5.08 15.90
CA ALA A 117 -7.17 3.86 16.35
C ALA A 117 -7.15 3.74 17.88
N VAL A 118 -6.02 4.05 18.54
CA VAL A 118 -5.92 4.09 20.01
C VAL A 118 -6.85 5.13 20.62
N GLU A 119 -6.88 6.35 20.07
CA GLU A 119 -7.81 7.41 20.51
C GLU A 119 -9.27 6.99 20.38
N ALA A 120 -9.61 6.22 19.34
CA ALA A 120 -10.95 5.67 19.19
C ALA A 120 -11.27 4.54 20.17
N GLY A 121 -10.29 4.01 20.91
CA GLY A 121 -10.45 2.95 21.89
C GLY A 121 -10.06 1.55 21.41
N VAL A 122 -9.38 1.43 20.26
CA VAL A 122 -8.84 0.15 19.78
C VAL A 122 -7.69 -0.31 20.68
N ARG A 123 -7.73 -1.58 21.08
CA ARG A 123 -6.66 -2.22 21.86
C ARG A 123 -5.61 -2.81 20.91
N PHE A 124 -4.33 -2.67 21.28
CA PHE A 124 -3.18 -3.27 20.60
C PHE A 124 -2.44 -4.22 21.53
N GLU A 125 -2.15 -5.43 21.03
CA GLU A 125 -1.34 -6.44 21.68
C GLU A 125 -0.09 -6.70 20.82
N TYR A 126 1.09 -6.41 21.34
CA TYR A 126 2.36 -6.54 20.64
C TYR A 126 3.07 -7.85 20.96
N GLY A 127 4.01 -8.27 20.09
CA GLY A 127 4.71 -9.55 20.22
C GLY A 127 3.82 -10.75 19.96
N LYS A 128 2.68 -10.56 19.30
CA LYS A 128 1.64 -11.56 19.06
C LYS A 128 1.65 -12.04 17.61
N ARG A 129 2.55 -12.96 17.30
CA ARG A 129 2.61 -13.60 15.97
C ARG A 129 1.60 -14.73 15.89
N LEU A 130 0.59 -14.58 15.03
CA LEU A 130 -0.39 -15.64 14.77
C LEU A 130 0.31 -16.83 14.07
N VAL A 131 0.07 -18.05 14.58
CA VAL A 131 0.59 -19.30 14.01
C VAL A 131 -0.50 -20.25 13.59
N ALA A 132 -1.69 -20.17 14.18
CA ALA A 132 -2.83 -21.01 13.82
C ALA A 132 -4.16 -20.32 14.20
N ALA A 133 -5.25 -20.82 13.65
CA ALA A 133 -6.60 -20.45 14.07
C ALA A 133 -7.52 -21.67 14.00
N ASP A 134 -8.38 -21.79 15.00
CA ASP A 134 -9.42 -22.83 15.09
C ASP A 134 -10.78 -22.15 15.04
N GLU A 135 -11.73 -22.72 14.29
CA GLU A 135 -13.07 -22.18 14.14
C GLU A 135 -14.11 -23.07 14.81
N ASP A 136 -15.00 -22.44 15.56
CA ASP A 136 -16.25 -23.01 16.04
C ASP A 136 -17.44 -22.41 15.28
N PRO A 137 -18.64 -22.94 15.40
CA PRO A 137 -19.81 -22.36 14.71
C PRO A 137 -20.05 -20.87 15.00
N ASN A 138 -19.67 -20.38 16.20
CA ASN A 138 -19.92 -19.02 16.65
C ASN A 138 -18.68 -18.17 16.90
N SER A 139 -17.48 -18.76 16.85
CA SER A 139 -16.24 -18.05 17.18
C SER A 139 -15.05 -18.53 16.34
N VAL A 140 -14.00 -17.74 16.36
CA VAL A 140 -12.67 -18.12 15.86
C VAL A 140 -11.65 -17.81 16.95
N THR A 141 -10.75 -18.77 17.22
CA THR A 141 -9.68 -18.66 18.20
C THR A 141 -8.33 -18.64 17.51
N GLY A 142 -7.63 -17.49 17.59
CA GLY A 142 -6.24 -17.36 17.15
C GLY A 142 -5.28 -17.90 18.20
N ARG A 143 -4.24 -18.62 17.74
CA ARG A 143 -3.12 -19.08 18.57
C ARG A 143 -1.86 -18.34 18.17
N PHE A 144 -1.14 -17.83 19.15
CA PHE A 144 0.08 -17.05 18.95
C PHE A 144 1.33 -17.86 19.29
N GLU A 145 2.47 -17.43 18.73
CA GLU A 145 3.77 -18.11 18.88
C GLU A 145 4.23 -18.21 20.36
N ASP A 146 3.83 -17.27 21.19
CA ASP A 146 4.09 -17.26 22.64
C ASP A 146 3.20 -18.23 23.46
N GLY A 147 2.35 -19.02 22.78
CA GLY A 147 1.42 -19.96 23.40
C GLY A 147 0.10 -19.35 23.88
N SER A 148 -0.06 -18.04 23.83
CA SER A 148 -1.33 -17.38 24.17
C SER A 148 -2.40 -17.58 23.10
N THR A 149 -3.66 -17.41 23.47
CA THR A 149 -4.81 -17.50 22.59
C THR A 149 -5.75 -16.32 22.76
N ALA A 150 -6.50 -15.99 21.73
CA ALA A 150 -7.60 -15.03 21.80
C ALA A 150 -8.75 -15.49 20.91
N SER A 151 -9.99 -15.22 21.33
CA SER A 151 -11.21 -15.62 20.62
C SER A 151 -12.09 -14.42 20.32
N ALA A 152 -12.75 -14.45 19.16
CA ALA A 152 -13.73 -13.45 18.75
C ALA A 152 -14.73 -14.06 17.76
N ASP A 153 -15.74 -13.28 17.37
CA ASP A 153 -16.72 -13.70 16.37
C ASP A 153 -16.09 -13.82 14.97
N VAL A 154 -15.12 -12.97 14.64
CA VAL A 154 -14.41 -12.97 13.35
C VAL A 154 -12.92 -12.67 13.50
N LEU A 155 -12.12 -13.12 12.52
CA LEU A 155 -10.69 -12.84 12.41
C LEU A 155 -10.40 -12.15 11.07
N VAL A 156 -9.79 -10.98 11.15
CA VAL A 156 -9.39 -10.17 9.99
C VAL A 156 -7.88 -10.26 9.79
N GLY A 157 -7.45 -10.83 8.68
CA GLY A 157 -6.05 -10.89 8.27
C GLY A 157 -5.61 -9.59 7.60
N ALA A 158 -4.90 -8.75 8.34
CA ALA A 158 -4.24 -7.52 7.91
C ALA A 158 -2.70 -7.66 7.96
N ASP A 159 -2.21 -8.89 7.93
CA ASP A 159 -0.85 -9.34 8.22
C ASP A 159 0.09 -9.27 6.99
N GLY A 160 -0.31 -8.49 5.98
CA GLY A 160 0.54 -8.05 4.90
C GLY A 160 0.84 -9.12 3.85
N VAL A 161 1.80 -8.83 2.99
CA VAL A 161 2.13 -9.62 1.80
C VAL A 161 2.52 -11.08 2.10
N ARG A 162 3.02 -11.37 3.30
CA ARG A 162 3.38 -12.72 3.78
C ARG A 162 2.34 -13.29 4.74
N SER A 163 1.07 -12.98 4.54
CA SER A 163 -0.03 -13.32 5.41
C SER A 163 -0.09 -14.79 5.80
N THR A 164 -0.10 -15.05 7.10
CA THR A 164 -0.43 -16.34 7.71
C THR A 164 -1.92 -16.63 7.56
N VAL A 165 -2.77 -15.63 7.75
CA VAL A 165 -4.23 -15.78 7.64
C VAL A 165 -4.63 -16.22 6.24
N ARG A 166 -3.97 -15.71 5.18
CA ARG A 166 -4.22 -16.18 3.80
C ARG A 166 -3.99 -17.68 3.66
N THR A 167 -2.92 -18.20 4.24
CA THR A 167 -2.60 -19.63 4.20
C THR A 167 -3.56 -20.46 5.04
N LEU A 168 -4.08 -19.91 6.14
CA LEU A 168 -5.11 -20.56 6.96
C LEU A 168 -6.47 -20.64 6.22
N ILE A 169 -6.83 -19.60 5.47
CA ILE A 169 -8.04 -19.58 4.64
C ILE A 169 -7.90 -20.57 3.49
N ASP A 170 -6.79 -20.52 2.76
CA ASP A 170 -6.51 -21.37 1.62
C ASP A 170 -5.05 -21.83 1.64
N PRO A 171 -4.77 -23.09 2.03
CA PRO A 171 -3.41 -23.63 2.02
C PRO A 171 -2.76 -23.66 0.62
N GLN A 172 -3.54 -23.53 -0.45
CA GLN A 172 -3.06 -23.47 -1.82
C GLN A 172 -3.00 -22.01 -2.36
N ALA A 173 -3.30 -21.03 -1.51
CA ALA A 173 -3.25 -19.61 -1.90
C ALA A 173 -1.87 -19.25 -2.47
N PRO A 174 -1.83 -18.46 -3.54
CA PRO A 174 -0.56 -18.07 -4.13
C PRO A 174 0.26 -17.22 -3.16
N ALA A 175 1.56 -17.43 -3.17
CA ALA A 175 2.51 -16.53 -2.54
C ALA A 175 2.70 -15.26 -3.38
N ALA A 176 3.14 -14.18 -2.76
CA ALA A 176 3.50 -12.97 -3.49
C ALA A 176 4.69 -13.22 -4.42
N GLY A 177 4.53 -12.83 -5.68
CA GLY A 177 5.56 -13.01 -6.70
C GLY A 177 6.67 -11.97 -6.56
N TYR A 178 7.93 -12.40 -6.59
CA TYR A 178 9.07 -11.51 -6.70
C TYR A 178 9.12 -10.88 -8.10
N THR A 179 9.27 -9.57 -8.16
CA THR A 179 9.22 -8.82 -9.44
C THR A 179 10.55 -8.76 -10.19
N GLY A 180 11.62 -9.32 -9.64
CA GLY A 180 12.97 -9.15 -10.18
C GLY A 180 13.61 -7.80 -9.85
N LEU A 181 13.09 -7.09 -8.83
CA LEU A 181 13.56 -5.78 -8.41
C LEU A 181 13.89 -5.76 -6.92
N LEU A 182 15.03 -5.12 -6.59
CA LEU A 182 15.38 -4.71 -5.23
C LEU A 182 15.14 -3.22 -5.08
N GLY A 183 14.46 -2.84 -4.01
CA GLY A 183 14.15 -1.46 -3.67
C GLY A 183 15.15 -0.87 -2.70
N PHE A 184 15.49 0.40 -2.94
CA PHE A 184 16.32 1.24 -2.07
C PHE A 184 15.66 2.59 -1.93
N GLN A 185 15.97 3.29 -0.84
CA GLN A 185 15.60 4.67 -0.64
C GLN A 185 16.78 5.45 -0.09
N GLY A 186 16.95 6.67 -0.58
CA GLY A 186 17.98 7.58 -0.12
C GLY A 186 17.40 8.94 0.25
N TYR A 187 18.09 9.62 1.16
CA TYR A 187 17.80 10.98 1.59
C TYR A 187 19.06 11.82 1.45
N LEU A 188 18.91 13.04 0.99
CA LEU A 188 20.03 13.98 0.82
C LEU A 188 19.53 15.42 0.88
N ASP A 189 20.45 16.33 1.19
CA ASP A 189 20.16 17.76 1.15
C ASP A 189 20.03 18.24 -0.31
N ALA A 190 19.09 19.15 -0.55
CA ALA A 190 18.98 19.83 -1.83
C ALA A 190 20.24 20.69 -2.09
N SER A 191 20.54 20.90 -3.36
CA SER A 191 21.72 21.66 -3.79
C SER A 191 21.47 22.29 -5.15
N PRO A 192 22.23 23.33 -5.58
CA PRO A 192 21.96 24.05 -6.82
C PRO A 192 21.85 23.20 -8.07
N ASP A 193 22.54 22.05 -8.11
CA ASP A 193 22.51 21.07 -9.21
C ASP A 193 21.49 19.94 -8.99
N LEU A 194 20.81 19.92 -7.84
CA LEU A 194 19.76 18.95 -7.48
C LEU A 194 18.74 19.59 -6.53
N ASP A 195 17.89 20.44 -7.08
CA ASP A 195 16.81 21.11 -6.35
C ASP A 195 15.47 20.92 -7.07
N PRO A 196 14.81 19.76 -6.90
CA PRO A 196 13.51 19.51 -7.52
C PRO A 196 12.48 20.51 -7.04
N GLU A 197 11.53 20.84 -7.92
CA GLU A 197 10.38 21.68 -7.57
C GLU A 197 9.60 21.06 -6.40
N PRO A 198 9.29 21.83 -5.33
CA PRO A 198 8.52 21.30 -4.20
C PRO A 198 7.17 20.69 -4.61
N GLY A 199 6.83 19.54 -4.05
CA GLY A 199 5.59 18.83 -4.35
C GLY A 199 5.57 18.13 -5.72
N VAL A 200 6.61 18.22 -6.54
CA VAL A 200 6.68 17.53 -7.83
C VAL A 200 7.39 16.18 -7.66
N MET A 201 6.65 15.11 -7.97
CA MET A 201 7.23 13.76 -8.00
C MET A 201 7.75 13.44 -9.39
N THR A 202 9.03 13.15 -9.52
CA THR A 202 9.65 12.72 -10.78
C THR A 202 9.84 11.22 -10.82
N PHE A 203 9.30 10.57 -11.84
CA PHE A 203 9.43 9.14 -12.13
C PHE A 203 10.31 8.96 -13.34
N ALA A 204 11.51 8.42 -13.15
CA ALA A 204 12.52 8.35 -14.18
C ALA A 204 12.82 6.90 -14.63
N PHE A 205 12.69 6.66 -15.91
CA PHE A 205 13.12 5.42 -16.57
C PHE A 205 14.56 5.61 -17.04
N GLY A 206 15.49 5.29 -16.14
CA GLY A 206 16.92 5.46 -16.40
C GLY A 206 17.48 4.44 -17.37
N LYS A 207 18.77 4.62 -17.71
CA LYS A 207 19.46 3.77 -18.69
C LYS A 207 19.54 2.30 -18.28
N ARG A 208 19.67 2.02 -16.98
CA ARG A 208 19.87 0.67 -16.42
C ARG A 208 18.85 0.30 -15.37
N ALA A 209 18.29 1.28 -14.66
CA ALA A 209 17.30 1.04 -13.62
C ALA A 209 16.34 2.23 -13.50
N TYR A 210 15.14 1.94 -12.99
CA TYR A 210 14.13 2.92 -12.67
C TYR A 210 14.41 3.56 -11.33
N TYR A 211 14.14 4.88 -11.22
CA TYR A 211 14.18 5.63 -9.97
C TYR A 211 13.08 6.70 -9.94
N LEU A 212 12.80 7.21 -8.75
CA LEU A 212 11.88 8.32 -8.54
C LEU A 212 12.47 9.23 -7.46
N PHE A 213 12.12 10.51 -7.49
CA PHE A 213 12.58 11.46 -6.49
C PHE A 213 11.62 12.64 -6.37
N TRP A 214 11.68 13.30 -5.22
CA TRP A 214 10.94 14.55 -4.95
C TRP A 214 11.59 15.29 -3.79
N LYS A 215 11.24 16.59 -3.64
CA LYS A 215 11.63 17.41 -2.51
C LYS A 215 10.59 17.23 -1.38
N MET A 216 11.07 16.97 -0.18
CA MET A 216 10.26 16.86 1.03
C MET A 216 9.92 18.24 1.59
N ALA A 217 8.96 18.33 2.51
CA ALA A 217 8.56 19.58 3.16
C ALA A 217 9.70 20.23 3.96
N ASP A 218 10.62 19.43 4.51
CA ASP A 218 11.81 19.90 5.24
C ASP A 218 12.95 20.39 4.34
N GLY A 219 12.75 20.40 3.03
CA GLY A 219 13.73 20.84 2.03
C GLY A 219 14.70 19.75 1.55
N ARG A 220 14.74 18.59 2.21
CA ARG A 220 15.55 17.45 1.74
C ARG A 220 14.98 16.83 0.47
N VAL A 221 15.84 16.19 -0.30
CA VAL A 221 15.45 15.37 -1.44
C VAL A 221 15.42 13.91 -1.01
N THR A 222 14.31 13.24 -1.25
CA THR A 222 14.23 11.79 -1.14
C THR A 222 14.15 11.16 -2.51
N TRP A 223 14.74 9.99 -2.66
CA TRP A 223 14.67 9.22 -3.89
C TRP A 223 14.56 7.73 -3.62
N GLY A 224 13.91 7.02 -4.54
CA GLY A 224 13.80 5.58 -4.50
C GLY A 224 14.40 4.96 -5.76
N ALA A 225 15.17 3.89 -5.60
CA ALA A 225 15.75 3.11 -6.69
C ALA A 225 15.13 1.72 -6.76
N ASN A 226 14.89 1.22 -7.97
CA ASN A 226 14.49 -0.17 -8.19
C ASN A 226 15.55 -0.84 -9.06
N LEU A 227 16.50 -1.54 -8.42
CA LEU A 227 17.57 -2.25 -9.12
C LEU A 227 17.10 -3.59 -9.66
N PRO A 228 17.32 -3.89 -10.95
CA PRO A 228 17.10 -5.22 -11.49
C PRO A 228 17.95 -6.28 -10.77
N SER A 229 17.33 -7.32 -10.26
CA SER A 229 18.01 -8.46 -9.64
C SER A 229 17.30 -9.76 -10.04
N LYS A 230 17.97 -10.61 -10.81
CA LYS A 230 17.41 -11.91 -11.20
C LYS A 230 17.30 -12.88 -10.02
N LYS A 231 18.21 -12.76 -9.05
CA LYS A 231 18.23 -13.60 -7.86
C LYS A 231 17.42 -12.91 -6.76
N TYR A 232 16.45 -13.64 -6.21
CA TYR A 232 15.74 -13.23 -5.02
C TYR A 232 16.71 -13.05 -3.85
N MET A 233 16.53 -12.00 -3.07
CA MET A 233 17.26 -11.74 -1.84
C MET A 233 16.27 -11.34 -0.77
N SER A 234 16.33 -11.98 0.39
CA SER A 234 15.50 -11.59 1.53
C SER A 234 15.93 -10.19 2.03
N LEU A 235 15.05 -9.51 2.77
CA LEU A 235 15.42 -8.22 3.39
C LEU A 235 16.58 -8.38 4.36
N THR A 236 16.63 -9.48 5.11
CA THR A 236 17.72 -9.80 6.04
C THR A 236 19.04 -9.95 5.30
N ASP A 237 19.06 -10.72 4.20
CA ASP A 237 20.28 -10.90 3.40
C ASP A 237 20.73 -9.60 2.74
N ALA A 238 19.77 -8.79 2.25
CA ALA A 238 20.07 -7.50 1.64
C ALA A 238 20.65 -6.51 2.66
N ARG A 239 20.15 -6.50 3.90
CA ARG A 239 20.65 -5.66 4.99
C ARG A 239 21.97 -6.18 5.60
N ALA A 240 22.29 -7.45 5.42
CA ALA A 240 23.60 -8.00 5.81
C ALA A 240 24.75 -7.49 4.91
N ILE A 241 24.44 -7.02 3.70
CA ILE A 241 25.41 -6.36 2.83
C ILE A 241 25.60 -4.92 3.29
N ARG A 242 26.85 -4.48 3.43
CA ARG A 242 27.17 -3.12 3.91
C ARG A 242 26.64 -2.06 2.96
N ALA A 243 26.13 -0.96 3.51
CA ALA A 243 25.53 0.15 2.76
C ALA A 243 26.49 0.75 1.71
N GLU A 244 27.79 0.83 2.00
CA GLU A 244 28.81 1.31 1.06
C GLU A 244 28.92 0.43 -0.19
N GLN A 245 28.67 -0.86 -0.04
CA GLN A 245 28.67 -1.80 -1.17
C GLN A 245 27.45 -1.59 -2.05
N TRP A 246 26.29 -1.34 -1.46
CA TRP A 246 25.09 -0.96 -2.20
C TRP A 246 25.24 0.40 -2.88
N LEU A 247 25.86 1.39 -2.22
CA LEU A 247 26.14 2.69 -2.84
C LEU A 247 27.05 2.56 -4.06
N ARG A 248 28.07 1.69 -4.02
CA ARG A 248 28.89 1.42 -5.22
C ARG A 248 28.02 0.88 -6.36
N THR A 249 27.18 -0.11 -6.08
CA THR A 249 26.26 -0.69 -7.08
C THR A 249 25.30 0.36 -7.65
N LEU A 250 24.75 1.24 -6.80
CA LEU A 250 23.85 2.32 -7.23
C LEU A 250 24.59 3.33 -8.12
N ARG A 251 25.81 3.76 -7.73
CA ARG A 251 26.66 4.68 -8.52
C ARG A 251 27.01 4.09 -9.89
N GLU A 252 27.41 2.83 -9.94
CA GLU A 252 27.66 2.12 -11.20
C GLU A 252 26.40 2.01 -12.06
N THR A 253 25.26 1.75 -11.43
CA THR A 253 23.97 1.62 -12.14
C THR A 253 23.54 2.93 -12.76
N TYR A 254 23.69 4.05 -12.05
CA TYR A 254 23.23 5.36 -12.52
C TYR A 254 24.32 6.21 -13.18
N ALA A 255 25.56 5.70 -13.35
CA ALA A 255 26.63 6.40 -14.03
C ALA A 255 26.21 6.90 -15.43
N GLY A 256 26.35 8.21 -15.66
CA GLY A 256 25.94 8.90 -16.87
C GLY A 256 24.42 9.01 -17.06
N ASP A 257 23.64 8.91 -16.01
CA ASP A 257 22.17 8.97 -16.02
C ASP A 257 21.67 10.05 -15.04
N LEU A 258 21.70 11.31 -15.47
CA LEU A 258 21.28 12.44 -14.64
C LEU A 258 19.75 12.53 -14.54
N PRO A 259 19.21 12.92 -13.36
CA PRO A 259 19.89 13.23 -12.10
C PRO A 259 20.18 11.99 -11.22
N GLY A 260 19.87 10.76 -11.65
CA GLY A 260 20.09 9.51 -10.90
C GLY A 260 21.53 9.33 -10.43
N GLU A 261 22.50 9.75 -11.24
CA GLU A 261 23.92 9.74 -10.88
C GLU A 261 24.19 10.65 -9.66
N LEU A 262 23.68 11.89 -9.66
CA LEU A 262 23.83 12.82 -8.54
C LEU A 262 23.16 12.28 -7.27
N LEU A 263 21.97 11.72 -7.40
CA LEU A 263 21.25 11.09 -6.29
C LEU A 263 22.08 9.98 -5.65
N ALA A 264 22.66 9.08 -6.46
CA ALA A 264 23.47 7.97 -5.97
C ALA A 264 24.81 8.42 -5.38
N TYR A 265 25.46 9.43 -5.94
CA TYR A 265 26.74 9.94 -5.44
C TYR A 265 26.62 10.70 -4.13
N ARG A 266 25.53 11.45 -3.92
CA ARG A 266 25.32 12.27 -2.74
C ARG A 266 24.68 11.52 -1.57
N THR A 267 24.09 10.36 -1.82
CA THR A 267 23.57 9.51 -0.74
C THR A 267 24.73 8.90 0.03
N THR A 268 24.68 9.03 1.36
CA THR A 268 25.64 8.42 2.30
C THR A 268 25.12 7.05 2.80
N ALA A 269 26.01 6.28 3.42
CA ALA A 269 25.63 4.99 4.00
C ALA A 269 24.58 5.13 5.11
N GLU A 270 24.62 6.22 5.86
CA GLU A 270 23.66 6.52 6.94
C GLU A 270 22.29 6.91 6.42
N ASN A 271 22.25 7.48 5.20
CA ASN A 271 21.03 7.98 4.56
C ASN A 271 20.48 7.01 3.50
N LEU A 272 21.02 5.79 3.42
CA LEU A 272 20.51 4.74 2.52
C LEU A 272 19.72 3.70 3.30
N ASP A 273 18.43 3.59 3.00
CA ASP A 273 17.57 2.50 3.48
C ASP A 273 17.41 1.42 2.41
N ILE A 274 17.48 0.16 2.82
CA ILE A 274 17.29 -1.00 1.97
C ILE A 274 15.86 -1.49 2.18
N THR A 275 15.00 -1.27 1.22
CA THR A 275 13.59 -1.66 1.29
C THR A 275 13.34 -3.11 0.86
N GLY A 276 14.35 -3.75 0.22
CA GLY A 276 14.38 -5.17 -0.09
C GLY A 276 13.64 -5.56 -1.38
N ALA A 277 13.31 -6.84 -1.48
CA ALA A 277 12.67 -7.41 -2.67
C ALA A 277 11.25 -6.84 -2.86
N ILE A 278 10.96 -6.37 -4.07
CA ILE A 278 9.62 -5.88 -4.42
C ILE A 278 8.75 -7.05 -4.85
N HIS A 279 7.57 -7.14 -4.24
CA HIS A 279 6.60 -8.20 -4.49
C HIS A 279 5.29 -7.64 -5.05
N ILE A 280 4.59 -8.47 -5.80
CA ILE A 280 3.22 -8.22 -6.25
C ILE A 280 2.40 -9.46 -5.91
N MET A 281 1.21 -9.24 -5.34
CA MET A 281 0.29 -10.33 -5.07
C MET A 281 -0.45 -10.70 -6.37
N PRO A 282 -0.39 -11.96 -6.83
CA PRO A 282 -1.28 -12.45 -7.86
C PRO A 282 -2.73 -12.48 -7.34
N PRO A 283 -3.74 -12.64 -8.20
CA PRO A 283 -5.12 -12.78 -7.75
C PRO A 283 -5.26 -13.90 -6.72
N VAL A 284 -5.81 -13.59 -5.55
CA VAL A 284 -6.06 -14.54 -4.47
C VAL A 284 -7.45 -15.15 -4.70
N PRO A 285 -7.59 -16.49 -4.84
CA PRO A 285 -8.86 -17.12 -5.14
C PRO A 285 -9.92 -16.90 -4.06
N HIS A 286 -9.53 -17.10 -2.80
CA HIS A 286 -10.42 -17.03 -1.64
C HIS A 286 -10.00 -15.89 -0.71
N TRP A 287 -10.85 -14.87 -0.59
CA TRP A 287 -10.61 -13.73 0.31
C TRP A 287 -11.10 -14.01 1.73
N HIS A 288 -11.98 -14.99 1.88
CA HIS A 288 -12.54 -15.39 3.15
C HIS A 288 -12.88 -16.88 3.18
N ARG A 289 -12.94 -17.44 4.36
CA ARG A 289 -13.48 -18.77 4.66
C ARG A 289 -13.97 -18.78 6.10
N GLY A 290 -15.18 -19.32 6.31
CA GLY A 290 -15.78 -19.38 7.65
C GLY A 290 -15.84 -18.01 8.30
N ARG A 291 -15.10 -17.86 9.41
CA ARG A 291 -15.04 -16.62 10.19
C ARG A 291 -13.77 -15.79 9.95
N MET A 292 -12.98 -16.16 8.96
CA MET A 292 -11.73 -15.47 8.58
C MET A 292 -11.88 -14.72 7.27
N VAL A 293 -11.34 -13.49 7.20
CA VAL A 293 -11.34 -12.63 6.01
C VAL A 293 -10.03 -11.83 5.89
N LEU A 294 -9.61 -11.51 4.67
CA LEU A 294 -8.38 -10.78 4.37
C LEU A 294 -8.66 -9.33 3.97
N VAL A 295 -7.75 -8.42 4.35
CA VAL A 295 -7.74 -7.02 3.91
C VAL A 295 -6.33 -6.57 3.53
N GLY A 296 -6.23 -5.54 2.71
CA GLY A 296 -4.96 -4.90 2.35
C GLY A 296 -3.99 -5.85 1.65
N ASP A 297 -2.71 -5.70 1.94
CA ASP A 297 -1.64 -6.47 1.28
C ASP A 297 -1.71 -7.99 1.55
N ALA A 298 -2.47 -8.43 2.53
CA ALA A 298 -2.73 -9.85 2.77
C ALA A 298 -3.49 -10.50 1.60
N VAL A 299 -4.27 -9.72 0.87
CA VAL A 299 -5.07 -10.21 -0.27
C VAL A 299 -4.69 -9.54 -1.60
N HIS A 300 -4.22 -8.29 -1.61
CA HIS A 300 -4.04 -7.54 -2.85
C HIS A 300 -2.87 -6.55 -2.82
N ALA A 301 -1.66 -7.00 -2.56
CA ALA A 301 -0.48 -6.13 -2.66
C ALA A 301 -0.20 -5.77 -4.14
N PRO A 302 -0.56 -4.55 -4.62
CA PRO A 302 -0.26 -4.16 -5.99
C PRO A 302 1.21 -3.76 -6.12
N SER A 303 1.68 -3.63 -7.36
CA SER A 303 2.98 -3.00 -7.59
C SER A 303 3.02 -1.59 -6.99
N ASN A 304 4.15 -1.20 -6.41
CA ASN A 304 4.42 0.16 -5.96
C ASN A 304 4.23 1.22 -7.08
N SER A 305 4.32 0.79 -8.35
CA SER A 305 4.09 1.63 -9.53
C SER A 305 2.66 2.16 -9.66
N THR A 306 1.71 1.59 -8.93
CA THR A 306 0.32 2.05 -8.96
C THR A 306 0.11 3.31 -8.15
N GLY A 307 0.92 3.55 -7.11
CA GLY A 307 0.65 4.56 -6.09
C GLY A 307 -0.64 4.31 -5.30
N GLN A 308 -1.21 3.10 -5.37
CA GLN A 308 -2.54 2.80 -4.81
C GLN A 308 -2.53 1.79 -3.65
N GLY A 309 -1.37 1.23 -3.29
CA GLY A 309 -1.32 0.15 -2.30
C GLY A 309 -1.96 0.52 -0.96
N ALA A 310 -1.52 1.63 -0.36
CA ALA A 310 -2.07 2.11 0.90
C ALA A 310 -3.56 2.51 0.76
N SER A 311 -3.90 3.25 -0.31
CA SER A 311 -5.29 3.68 -0.56
C SER A 311 -6.25 2.50 -0.70
N LEU A 312 -5.86 1.44 -1.43
CA LEU A 312 -6.66 0.22 -1.57
C LEU A 312 -6.81 -0.53 -0.24
N ALA A 313 -5.74 -0.59 0.57
CA ALA A 313 -5.79 -1.21 1.88
C ALA A 313 -6.76 -0.48 2.82
N ILE A 314 -6.73 0.85 2.82
CA ILE A 314 -7.64 1.71 3.57
C ILE A 314 -9.08 1.53 3.09
N GLU A 315 -9.34 1.64 1.78
CA GLU A 315 -10.68 1.43 1.21
C GLU A 315 -11.25 0.04 1.58
N SER A 316 -10.43 -1.01 1.45
CA SER A 316 -10.86 -2.38 1.76
C SER A 316 -11.20 -2.54 3.24
N SER A 317 -10.45 -1.90 4.12
CA SER A 317 -10.71 -1.88 5.57
C SER A 317 -12.04 -1.22 5.91
N ILE A 318 -12.31 -0.04 5.34
CA ILE A 318 -13.59 0.67 5.53
C ILE A 318 -14.76 -0.12 4.96
N GLN A 319 -14.61 -0.68 3.75
CA GLN A 319 -15.68 -1.43 3.09
C GLN A 319 -16.02 -2.74 3.83
N LEU A 320 -15.02 -3.44 4.39
CA LEU A 320 -15.27 -4.63 5.21
C LEU A 320 -16.06 -4.28 6.47
N ALA A 321 -15.64 -3.23 7.19
CA ALA A 321 -16.36 -2.80 8.40
C ALA A 321 -17.80 -2.39 8.10
N ARG A 322 -18.04 -1.70 6.97
CA ARG A 322 -19.39 -1.34 6.51
C ARG A 322 -20.26 -2.57 6.22
N CYS A 323 -19.70 -3.59 5.55
CA CYS A 323 -20.43 -4.84 5.29
C CYS A 323 -20.76 -5.58 6.58
N LEU A 324 -19.82 -5.65 7.54
CA LEU A 324 -20.03 -6.26 8.85
C LEU A 324 -21.03 -5.49 9.72
N ARG A 325 -21.17 -4.18 9.53
CA ARG A 325 -22.19 -3.36 10.19
C ARG A 325 -23.59 -3.71 9.72
N ASP A 326 -23.77 -3.88 8.41
CA ASP A 326 -25.08 -3.85 7.76
C ASP A 326 -25.66 -5.24 7.49
N LEU A 327 -24.83 -6.28 7.44
CA LEU A 327 -25.25 -7.62 7.06
C LEU A 327 -25.33 -8.56 8.26
N PRO A 328 -26.29 -9.51 8.27
CA PRO A 328 -26.68 -10.22 9.48
C PRO A 328 -25.61 -11.19 10.00
N ASP A 329 -24.77 -11.72 9.12
CA ASP A 329 -23.79 -12.76 9.46
C ASP A 329 -22.45 -12.55 8.73
N PRO A 330 -21.34 -13.14 9.24
CA PRO A 330 -20.03 -13.00 8.65
C PRO A 330 -19.95 -13.44 7.18
N THR A 331 -20.60 -14.52 6.81
CA THR A 331 -20.53 -15.09 5.45
C THR A 331 -21.15 -14.14 4.43
N SER A 332 -22.30 -13.59 4.72
CA SER A 332 -22.97 -12.58 3.88
C SER A 332 -22.13 -11.31 3.78
N ALA A 333 -21.58 -10.84 4.92
CA ALA A 333 -20.75 -9.64 4.99
C ALA A 333 -19.45 -9.79 4.18
N PHE A 334 -18.75 -10.90 4.32
CA PHE A 334 -17.50 -11.18 3.59
C PHE A 334 -17.73 -11.34 2.09
N SER A 335 -18.81 -12.03 1.72
CA SER A 335 -19.18 -12.19 0.31
C SER A 335 -19.53 -10.84 -0.34
N ALA A 336 -20.27 -9.98 0.36
CA ALA A 336 -20.58 -8.63 -0.12
C ALA A 336 -19.31 -7.76 -0.22
N TYR A 337 -18.45 -7.79 0.79
CA TYR A 337 -17.15 -7.11 0.78
C TYR A 337 -16.30 -7.52 -0.43
N GLU A 338 -16.17 -8.82 -0.67
CA GLU A 338 -15.39 -9.34 -1.81
C GLU A 338 -15.97 -8.88 -3.15
N ARG A 339 -17.29 -8.97 -3.37
CA ARG A 339 -17.97 -8.50 -4.59
C ARG A 339 -17.71 -7.01 -4.84
N LEU A 340 -17.83 -6.18 -3.79
CA LEU A 340 -17.64 -4.73 -3.90
C LEU A 340 -16.18 -4.33 -4.18
N ARG A 341 -15.20 -5.17 -3.82
CA ARG A 341 -13.79 -4.82 -3.90
C ARG A 341 -13.02 -5.51 -5.01
N ARG A 342 -13.31 -6.78 -5.29
CA ARG A 342 -12.48 -7.64 -6.14
C ARG A 342 -12.21 -7.03 -7.51
N GLU A 343 -13.24 -6.64 -8.24
CA GLU A 343 -13.05 -6.08 -9.60
C GLU A 343 -12.14 -4.84 -9.61
N ARG A 344 -12.38 -3.91 -8.67
CA ARG A 344 -11.58 -2.69 -8.56
C ARG A 344 -10.12 -2.99 -8.24
N VAL A 345 -9.88 -3.83 -7.26
CA VAL A 345 -8.57 -4.24 -6.80
C VAL A 345 -7.78 -4.95 -7.91
N GLU A 346 -8.39 -5.97 -8.53
CA GLU A 346 -7.73 -6.75 -9.59
C GLU A 346 -7.41 -5.91 -10.83
N ARG A 347 -8.28 -4.98 -11.20
CA ARG A 347 -8.03 -4.03 -12.30
C ARG A 347 -6.80 -3.16 -12.02
N ILE A 348 -6.68 -2.60 -10.81
CA ILE A 348 -5.56 -1.75 -10.41
C ILE A 348 -4.27 -2.57 -10.32
N THR A 349 -4.31 -3.74 -9.71
CA THR A 349 -3.16 -4.66 -9.58
C THR A 349 -2.66 -5.11 -10.96
N LYS A 350 -3.54 -5.48 -11.87
CA LYS A 350 -3.19 -5.87 -13.25
C LYS A 350 -2.55 -4.73 -14.03
N ARG A 351 -3.02 -3.50 -13.86
CA ARG A 351 -2.38 -2.31 -14.45
C ARG A 351 -0.97 -2.11 -13.87
N GLY A 352 -0.83 -2.20 -12.56
CA GLY A 352 0.46 -2.06 -11.88
C GLY A 352 1.49 -3.10 -12.31
N ALA A 353 1.08 -4.34 -12.50
CA ALA A 353 1.96 -5.40 -12.99
C ALA A 353 2.50 -5.10 -14.40
N ARG A 354 1.67 -4.56 -15.30
CA ARG A 354 2.11 -4.12 -16.64
C ARG A 354 3.12 -2.97 -16.58
N THR A 355 2.86 -1.97 -15.73
CA THR A 355 3.79 -0.85 -15.53
C THR A 355 5.12 -1.32 -14.93
N ASN A 356 5.07 -2.29 -14.02
CA ASN A 356 6.28 -2.83 -13.41
C ASN A 356 7.17 -3.56 -14.42
N SER A 357 6.60 -4.29 -15.37
CA SER A 357 7.34 -4.94 -16.45
C SER A 357 8.07 -3.95 -17.36
N ALA A 358 7.58 -2.71 -17.45
CA ALA A 358 8.23 -1.64 -18.22
C ALA A 358 9.43 -1.01 -17.50
N LYS A 359 9.65 -1.27 -16.20
CA LYS A 359 10.80 -0.73 -15.44
C LYS A 359 12.13 -1.39 -15.80
N THR A 360 12.10 -2.57 -16.40
CA THR A 360 13.28 -3.33 -16.78
C THR A 360 13.24 -3.76 -18.26
N PRO A 361 13.06 -2.82 -19.19
CA PRO A 361 13.08 -3.18 -20.60
C PRO A 361 14.50 -3.63 -21.01
N GLY A 362 14.60 -4.73 -21.75
CA GLY A 362 15.87 -5.11 -22.38
C GLY A 362 16.37 -4.00 -23.33
N PRO A 363 17.60 -4.13 -23.86
CA PRO A 363 18.21 -3.08 -24.70
C PRO A 363 17.35 -2.61 -25.87
N VAL A 364 16.66 -3.54 -26.53
CA VAL A 364 15.74 -3.26 -27.65
C VAL A 364 14.46 -2.58 -27.15
N GLY A 365 13.87 -3.10 -26.06
CA GLY A 365 12.66 -2.53 -25.45
C GLY A 365 12.89 -1.10 -24.97
N ARG A 366 14.08 -0.78 -24.46
CA ARG A 366 14.45 0.56 -24.04
C ARG A 366 14.52 1.53 -25.21
N LYS A 367 15.17 1.14 -26.35
CA LYS A 367 15.20 1.97 -27.57
C LYS A 367 13.78 2.23 -28.09
N ALA A 368 12.93 1.19 -28.10
CA ALA A 368 11.52 1.33 -28.46
C ALA A 368 10.76 2.26 -27.50
N MET A 369 10.99 2.14 -26.19
CA MET A 369 10.39 3.01 -25.18
C MET A 369 10.79 4.47 -25.39
N HIS A 370 12.07 4.78 -25.61
CA HIS A 370 12.55 6.14 -25.91
C HIS A 370 11.87 6.72 -27.16
N ALA A 371 11.73 5.92 -28.22
CA ALA A 371 11.11 6.37 -29.48
C ALA A 371 9.59 6.55 -29.36
N LEU A 372 8.89 5.67 -28.64
CA LEU A 372 7.43 5.63 -28.58
C LEU A 372 6.84 6.42 -27.40
N MET A 373 7.61 6.69 -26.35
CA MET A 373 7.13 7.39 -25.15
C MET A 373 6.53 8.77 -25.46
N PRO A 374 7.12 9.62 -26.30
CA PRO A 374 6.51 10.91 -26.66
C PRO A 374 5.13 10.75 -27.32
N ILE A 375 4.95 9.72 -28.13
CA ILE A 375 3.68 9.41 -28.78
C ILE A 375 2.70 8.86 -27.74
N PHE A 376 3.15 7.93 -26.90
CA PHE A 376 2.35 7.36 -25.81
C PHE A 376 1.80 8.46 -24.88
N PHE A 377 2.64 9.41 -24.47
CA PHE A 377 2.19 10.53 -23.65
C PHE A 377 1.20 11.48 -24.34
N LYS A 378 1.25 11.62 -25.67
CA LYS A 378 0.25 12.42 -26.42
C LYS A 378 -1.12 11.76 -26.43
N VAL A 379 -1.15 10.43 -26.47
CA VAL A 379 -2.38 9.62 -26.58
C VAL A 379 -2.94 9.23 -25.21
N MET A 380 -2.09 9.20 -24.17
CA MET A 380 -2.52 8.80 -22.84
C MET A 380 -3.47 9.82 -22.23
N ASN A 381 -4.72 9.43 -22.06
CA ASN A 381 -5.71 10.20 -21.34
C ASN A 381 -5.63 9.84 -19.83
N ILE A 382 -4.95 10.70 -19.07
CA ILE A 382 -4.74 10.52 -17.62
C ILE A 382 -6.09 10.48 -16.89
N GLU A 383 -7.04 11.31 -17.32
CA GLU A 383 -8.38 11.37 -16.78
C GLU A 383 -9.08 10.00 -16.86
N LYS A 384 -9.00 9.35 -18.01
CA LYS A 384 -9.58 8.02 -18.21
C LYS A 384 -8.86 6.92 -17.42
N VAL A 385 -7.54 7.08 -17.21
CA VAL A 385 -6.72 6.05 -16.55
C VAL A 385 -6.77 6.17 -15.03
N MET A 386 -6.66 7.38 -14.50
CA MET A 386 -6.52 7.64 -13.06
C MET A 386 -7.78 8.24 -12.44
N GLY A 387 -8.59 8.99 -13.20
CA GLY A 387 -9.76 9.70 -12.69
C GLY A 387 -10.78 8.78 -12.01
N ARG A 388 -11.12 7.67 -12.67
CA ARG A 388 -12.05 6.67 -12.09
C ARG A 388 -11.51 6.06 -10.78
N GLU A 389 -10.19 5.94 -10.63
CA GLU A 389 -9.59 5.36 -9.44
C GLU A 389 -9.54 6.36 -8.30
N GLN A 390 -9.15 7.60 -8.59
CA GLN A 390 -8.94 8.64 -7.58
C GLN A 390 -10.24 9.29 -7.09
N ARG A 391 -11.30 9.27 -7.92
CA ARG A 391 -12.64 9.76 -7.51
C ARG A 391 -13.48 8.73 -6.77
N TYR A 392 -12.97 7.53 -6.56
CA TYR A 392 -13.71 6.51 -5.84
C TYR A 392 -13.91 6.92 -4.38
N GLN A 393 -15.14 6.89 -3.93
CA GLN A 393 -15.53 7.19 -2.55
C GLN A 393 -16.41 6.07 -2.01
N ILE A 394 -16.33 5.88 -0.70
CA ILE A 394 -17.20 4.96 0.04
C ILE A 394 -18.16 5.83 0.84
N ASP A 395 -19.44 5.76 0.49
CA ASP A 395 -20.48 6.35 1.33
C ASP A 395 -20.69 5.44 2.53
N TRP A 396 -20.14 5.86 3.66
CA TRP A 396 -20.27 5.09 4.89
C TRP A 396 -21.72 4.95 5.36
N ASP A 397 -22.54 5.98 5.21
CA ASP A 397 -23.90 6.03 5.73
C ASP A 397 -24.90 5.28 4.85
N ALA A 398 -24.57 5.09 3.58
CA ALA A 398 -25.38 4.28 2.70
C ALA A 398 -25.28 2.79 3.09
N PRO A 399 -26.39 2.03 3.00
CA PRO A 399 -26.39 0.58 3.26
C PRO A 399 -25.40 -0.15 2.35
N ALA A 400 -24.71 -1.18 2.86
CA ALA A 400 -23.95 -2.12 2.06
C ALA A 400 -24.92 -3.07 1.34
N LEU A 401 -25.59 -2.58 0.30
CA LEU A 401 -26.58 -3.34 -0.45
C LEU A 401 -25.92 -4.50 -1.20
N ASP A 402 -26.64 -5.60 -1.33
CA ASP A 402 -26.33 -6.69 -2.27
C ASP A 402 -26.16 -6.10 -3.68
N GLY A 403 -24.96 -5.97 -4.13
CA GLY A 403 -24.37 -5.65 -5.44
C GLY A 403 -25.22 -5.29 -6.68
N THR A 404 -26.43 -4.79 -6.55
CA THR A 404 -27.32 -4.48 -7.69
C THR A 404 -27.40 -3.00 -8.05
N SER A 405 -26.69 -2.09 -7.36
CA SER A 405 -26.79 -0.66 -7.63
C SER A 405 -25.46 0.11 -7.63
N ALA A 406 -24.42 -0.44 -8.28
CA ALA A 406 -23.20 0.31 -8.59
C ALA A 406 -23.01 0.36 -10.11
N GLY A 407 -23.99 0.92 -10.81
CA GLY A 407 -23.95 1.18 -12.26
C GLY A 407 -24.50 2.56 -12.53
N GLY A 408 -23.61 3.57 -12.56
CA GLY A 408 -23.83 4.92 -12.99
C GLY A 408 -22.51 5.51 -13.46
#